data_7c3bf94663010af97e9c32909905bd5e
#
_entry.id   7c3bf94663010af97e9c32909905bd5e
#
_cell.length_a   1.000
_cell.length_b   1.000
_cell.length_c   1.000
_cell.angle_alpha   90.00
_cell.angle_beta   90.00
_cell.angle_gamma   90.00
#
_symmetry.space_group_name_H-M   'P 1'
#
loop_
_entity.id
_entity.type
_entity.pdbx_description
1 polymer ?
#
loop_
_entity_poly.entity_id
_entity_poly.type
_entity_poly.pdbx_seq_one_letter_code
_entity_poly.pdbx_strand_id
1 'polypeptide(L)'
;DNYDFLEASIPALMDRTEEAPEIMQADYTEKRMYMRFKFNAQTGEGANVGDLMANGIGFSNSETGHGSIAVWQNFWTLACTNGMQTDNRSRSAHITSARESDVYGVLSQEAKDADNKAMALKLRDLVKSYSSRESFDEVLQKMRLAGADVAEDIEPVELANNAGRVLALTKQETSGLLNGLISTIGQAGYERDKPLTRATL
;
A
#
# COMPACT_ATOMS: atom_id res chain seq x y z
N ASP A 1 15.93 14.93 -2.25
CA ASP A 1 16.09 14.05 -3.42
C ASP A 1 15.86 12.58 -3.06
N ASN A 2 16.09 11.63 -3.98
CA ASN A 2 15.95 10.19 -3.71
C ASN A 2 16.96 9.69 -2.68
N TYR A 3 18.14 10.27 -2.64
CA TYR A 3 19.18 9.91 -1.68
C TYR A 3 18.74 10.29 -0.26
N ASP A 4 18.30 11.53 -0.05
CA ASP A 4 17.81 12.02 1.27
C ASP A 4 16.61 11.18 1.74
N PHE A 5 15.74 10.80 0.79
CA PHE A 5 14.61 9.93 1.06
C PHE A 5 15.06 8.56 1.59
N LEU A 6 16.01 7.91 0.91
CA LEU A 6 16.52 6.60 1.31
C LEU A 6 17.34 6.69 2.61
N GLU A 7 18.13 7.72 2.79
CA GLU A 7 18.89 7.97 4.02
C GLU A 7 17.97 8.13 5.24
N ALA A 8 16.80 8.74 5.07
CA ALA A 8 15.81 8.86 6.12
C ALA A 8 15.01 7.57 6.38
N SER A 9 14.75 6.77 5.34
CA SER A 9 13.83 5.63 5.38
C SER A 9 14.54 4.32 5.74
N ILE A 10 15.67 4.02 5.15
CA ILE A 10 16.35 2.72 5.28
C ILE A 10 16.80 2.45 6.72
N PRO A 11 17.45 3.38 7.45
CA PRO A 11 17.80 3.13 8.85
C PRO A 11 16.58 2.84 9.72
N ALA A 12 15.47 3.58 9.50
CA ALA A 12 14.24 3.36 10.25
C ALA A 12 13.61 1.99 9.97
N LEU A 13 13.79 1.47 8.75
CA LEU A 13 13.35 0.17 8.33
C LEU A 13 14.21 -0.94 8.97
N MET A 14 15.52 -0.79 8.93
CA MET A 14 16.47 -1.75 9.52
C MET A 14 16.39 -1.84 11.04
N ASP A 15 16.07 -0.73 11.71
CA ASP A 15 15.97 -0.64 13.16
C ASP A 15 14.77 -1.41 13.76
N ARG A 16 13.79 -1.80 12.92
CA ARG A 16 12.54 -2.46 13.33
C ARG A 16 12.44 -3.94 12.98
N THR A 17 13.41 -4.47 12.28
CA THR A 17 13.38 -5.84 11.81
C THR A 17 14.52 -6.65 12.42
N GLU A 18 14.23 -7.83 12.97
CA GLU A 18 15.24 -8.77 13.47
C GLU A 18 16.15 -9.28 12.35
N GLU A 19 15.60 -9.34 11.13
CA GLU A 19 16.29 -9.69 9.91
C GLU A 19 16.20 -8.55 8.89
N ALA A 20 17.21 -8.40 8.05
CA ALA A 20 17.17 -7.44 6.96
C ALA A 20 15.96 -7.70 6.03
N PRO A 21 15.16 -6.69 5.70
CA PRO A 21 14.03 -6.85 4.81
C PRO A 21 14.49 -7.26 3.41
N GLU A 22 13.76 -8.15 2.78
CA GLU A 22 13.99 -8.58 1.40
C GLU A 22 13.49 -7.53 0.43
N ILE A 23 14.33 -7.14 -0.54
CA ILE A 23 13.92 -6.23 -1.62
C ILE A 23 13.16 -7.04 -2.66
N MET A 24 11.86 -6.84 -2.75
CA MET A 24 10.99 -7.50 -3.72
C MET A 24 10.93 -6.78 -5.06
N GLN A 25 11.09 -5.47 -5.03
CA GLN A 25 11.07 -4.62 -6.21
C GLN A 25 11.89 -3.36 -5.97
N ALA A 26 12.68 -2.98 -6.94
CA ALA A 26 13.40 -1.71 -6.97
C ALA A 26 13.45 -1.21 -8.42
N ASP A 27 12.55 -0.28 -8.75
CA ASP A 27 12.47 0.34 -10.05
C ASP A 27 12.90 1.79 -9.96
N TYR A 28 13.78 2.18 -10.84
CA TYR A 28 14.22 3.55 -10.99
C TYR A 28 14.06 3.99 -12.45
N THR A 29 13.32 5.05 -12.65
CA THR A 29 13.11 5.67 -13.96
C THR A 29 13.54 7.13 -13.90
N GLU A 30 13.61 7.80 -15.04
CA GLU A 30 13.88 9.25 -15.11
C GLU A 30 12.84 10.09 -14.33
N LYS A 31 11.67 9.52 -14.03
CA LYS A 31 10.56 10.24 -13.41
C LYS A 31 10.27 9.82 -11.98
N ARG A 32 10.54 8.56 -11.63
CA ARG A 32 10.13 7.99 -10.35
C ARG A 32 11.08 6.91 -9.87
N MET A 33 11.23 6.87 -8.55
CA MET A 33 11.73 5.73 -7.79
C MET A 33 10.56 4.98 -7.19
N TYR A 34 10.61 3.65 -7.21
CA TYR A 34 9.62 2.77 -6.64
C TYR A 34 10.31 1.57 -6.01
N MET A 35 10.08 1.32 -4.72
CA MET A 35 10.70 0.22 -4.00
C MET A 35 9.67 -0.50 -3.15
N ARG A 36 9.79 -1.83 -3.04
CA ARG A 36 8.98 -2.65 -2.15
C ARG A 36 9.87 -3.63 -1.39
N PHE A 37 9.60 -3.74 -0.10
CA PHE A 37 10.29 -4.60 0.84
C PHE A 37 9.33 -5.58 1.48
N LYS A 38 9.83 -6.77 1.81
CA LYS A 38 9.12 -7.81 2.54
C LYS A 38 9.86 -8.15 3.82
N PHE A 39 9.14 -8.31 4.92
CA PHE A 39 9.68 -8.71 6.23
C PHE A 39 9.45 -10.20 6.44
N ASN A 40 10.47 -11.03 6.23
CA ASN A 40 10.34 -12.48 6.35
C ASN A 40 10.05 -12.94 7.78
N ALA A 41 10.51 -12.20 8.80
CA ALA A 41 10.23 -12.48 10.22
C ALA A 41 8.81 -12.10 10.66
N GLN A 42 8.09 -11.27 9.87
CA GLN A 42 6.73 -10.83 10.19
C GLN A 42 5.71 -11.55 9.33
N THR A 43 5.36 -12.76 9.71
CA THR A 43 4.37 -13.58 9.02
C THR A 43 3.13 -13.83 9.87
N GLY A 44 2.00 -14.14 9.23
CA GLY A 44 0.75 -14.48 9.89
C GLY A 44 -0.26 -15.07 8.91
N GLU A 45 -1.26 -15.77 9.44
CA GLU A 45 -2.34 -16.32 8.61
C GLU A 45 -3.33 -15.22 8.20
N GLY A 46 -3.70 -15.21 6.92
CA GLY A 46 -4.69 -14.32 6.34
C GLY A 46 -6.14 -14.71 6.65
N ALA A 47 -7.02 -14.51 5.68
CA ALA A 47 -8.46 -14.79 5.83
C ALA A 47 -8.77 -16.30 5.86
N ASN A 48 -8.05 -17.11 5.08
CA ASN A 48 -8.24 -18.55 5.04
C ASN A 48 -7.11 -19.27 5.76
N VAL A 49 -7.41 -20.48 6.28
CA VAL A 49 -6.41 -21.37 6.87
C VAL A 49 -5.41 -21.79 5.78
N GLY A 50 -4.12 -21.52 6.04
CA GLY A 50 -3.05 -21.80 5.10
C GLY A 50 -2.64 -20.62 4.20
N ASP A 51 -3.38 -19.51 4.19
CA ASP A 51 -2.98 -18.26 3.53
C ASP A 51 -1.92 -17.54 4.37
N LEU A 52 -0.68 -18.03 4.31
CA LEU A 52 0.41 -17.39 5.03
C LEU A 52 0.81 -16.08 4.32
N MET A 53 0.75 -15.00 5.07
CA MET A 53 1.07 -13.64 4.61
C MET A 53 2.31 -13.11 5.32
N ALA A 54 3.10 -12.33 4.62
CA ALA A 54 4.20 -11.56 5.18
C ALA A 54 3.92 -10.06 5.09
N ASN A 55 4.29 -9.34 6.14
CA ASN A 55 4.25 -7.88 6.13
C ASN A 55 5.30 -7.30 5.18
N GLY A 56 5.07 -6.10 4.73
CA GLY A 56 5.99 -5.36 3.89
C GLY A 56 5.66 -3.88 3.81
N ILE A 57 6.51 -3.14 3.15
CA ILE A 57 6.37 -1.70 2.97
C ILE A 57 6.76 -1.32 1.55
N GLY A 58 6.05 -0.35 0.99
CA GLY A 58 6.37 0.21 -0.31
C GLY A 58 6.66 1.70 -0.21
N PHE A 59 7.55 2.16 -1.08
CA PHE A 59 7.95 3.54 -1.22
C PHE A 59 7.86 3.99 -2.66
N SER A 60 7.48 5.23 -2.87
CA SER A 60 7.72 5.92 -4.14
C SER A 60 8.09 7.37 -3.90
N ASN A 61 8.96 7.86 -4.76
CA ASN A 61 9.35 9.26 -4.81
C ASN A 61 9.54 9.72 -6.25
N SER A 62 9.43 11.02 -6.49
CA SER A 62 9.71 11.65 -7.77
C SER A 62 10.45 12.95 -7.56
N GLU A 63 11.69 13.03 -8.02
CA GLU A 63 12.49 14.25 -7.98
C GLU A 63 12.05 15.28 -9.02
N THR A 64 11.40 14.82 -10.07
CA THR A 64 10.98 15.64 -11.22
C THR A 64 9.53 16.13 -11.11
N GLY A 65 8.89 15.96 -9.95
CA GLY A 65 7.52 16.42 -9.73
C GLY A 65 6.41 15.58 -10.39
N HIS A 66 6.76 14.44 -10.99
CA HIS A 66 5.79 13.54 -11.60
C HIS A 66 5.05 12.65 -10.59
N GLY A 67 5.24 12.89 -9.30
CA GLY A 67 4.56 12.17 -8.22
C GLY A 67 4.91 12.72 -6.85
N SER A 68 4.10 12.37 -5.86
CA SER A 68 4.34 12.66 -4.47
C SER A 68 5.25 11.62 -3.82
N ILE A 69 5.89 11.98 -2.71
CA ILE A 69 6.41 10.99 -1.78
C ILE A 69 5.23 10.16 -1.29
N ALA A 70 5.31 8.84 -1.39
CA ALA A 70 4.30 7.96 -0.84
C ALA A 70 4.97 6.80 -0.12
N VAL A 71 4.37 6.45 1.02
CA VAL A 71 4.69 5.27 1.82
C VAL A 71 3.39 4.51 2.03
N TRP A 72 3.42 3.20 1.86
CA TRP A 72 2.25 2.35 2.08
C TRP A 72 2.67 0.98 2.61
N GLN A 73 1.76 0.34 3.33
CA GLN A 73 1.93 -1.02 3.79
C GLN A 73 1.60 -2.00 2.67
N ASN A 74 2.43 -3.01 2.49
CA ASN A 74 2.25 -4.13 1.58
C ASN A 74 2.03 -5.42 2.33
N PHE A 75 1.30 -6.34 1.72
CA PHE A 75 1.17 -7.72 2.20
C PHE A 75 1.54 -8.66 1.06
N TRP A 76 2.35 -9.65 1.39
CA TRP A 76 2.81 -10.66 0.47
C TRP A 76 2.21 -11.99 0.87
N THR A 77 1.40 -12.60 0.01
CA THR A 77 0.99 -13.99 0.21
C THR A 77 2.15 -14.88 -0.22
N LEU A 78 2.51 -15.86 0.61
CA LEU A 78 3.63 -16.76 0.28
C LEU A 78 3.30 -17.69 -0.90
N ALA A 79 2.02 -17.86 -1.22
CA ALA A 79 1.56 -18.62 -2.38
C ALA A 79 1.58 -17.81 -3.70
N CYS A 80 1.75 -16.48 -3.65
CA CYS A 80 1.70 -15.63 -4.82
C CYS A 80 2.73 -14.49 -4.70
N THR A 81 3.49 -14.25 -5.76
CA THR A 81 4.49 -13.16 -5.81
C THR A 81 3.86 -11.77 -5.95
N ASN A 82 2.55 -11.69 -6.17
CA ASN A 82 1.83 -10.42 -6.27
C ASN A 82 1.49 -9.88 -4.87
N GLY A 83 2.23 -8.88 -4.42
CA GLY A 83 1.93 -8.19 -3.16
C GLY A 83 0.61 -7.43 -3.22
N MET A 84 -0.20 -7.54 -2.17
CA MET A 84 -1.40 -6.75 -1.97
C MET A 84 -1.06 -5.43 -1.26
N GLN A 85 -1.70 -4.35 -1.68
CA GLN A 85 -1.55 -3.03 -1.04
C GLN A 85 -2.79 -2.74 -0.20
N THR A 86 -2.59 -2.12 0.96
CA THR A 86 -3.71 -1.61 1.76
C THR A 86 -4.02 -0.16 1.41
N ASP A 87 -5.21 0.30 1.83
CA ASP A 87 -5.62 1.70 1.74
C ASP A 87 -4.81 2.63 2.66
N ASN A 88 -4.04 2.08 3.60
CA ASN A 88 -3.14 2.83 4.47
C ASN A 88 -1.94 3.37 3.67
N ARG A 89 -2.23 4.34 2.81
CA ARG A 89 -1.24 5.03 2.00
C ARG A 89 -1.09 6.46 2.46
N SER A 90 0.06 6.79 3.03
CA SER A 90 0.42 8.17 3.30
C SER A 90 1.06 8.80 2.08
N ARG A 91 0.60 9.98 1.72
CA ARG A 91 1.16 10.77 0.61
C ARG A 91 1.57 12.14 1.12
N SER A 92 2.74 12.57 0.76
CA SER A 92 3.21 13.93 0.98
C SER A 92 3.65 14.54 -0.35
N ALA A 93 3.13 15.72 -0.66
CA ALA A 93 3.50 16.43 -1.87
C ALA A 93 4.86 17.10 -1.68
N HIS A 94 5.70 17.06 -2.71
CA HIS A 94 6.86 17.92 -2.79
C HIS A 94 6.41 19.36 -3.03
N ILE A 95 6.87 20.27 -2.21
CA ILE A 95 6.57 21.70 -2.40
C ILE A 95 7.31 22.27 -3.61
N THR A 96 8.33 21.57 -4.10
CA THR A 96 9.37 22.18 -4.91
C THR A 96 9.44 21.89 -6.37
N SER A 97 8.82 20.84 -6.89
CA SER A 97 9.32 20.42 -8.21
C SER A 97 8.39 20.59 -9.38
N ALA A 98 7.11 20.75 -9.20
CA ALA A 98 6.18 20.81 -10.31
C ALA A 98 5.63 22.21 -10.62
N ARG A 99 5.84 23.12 -9.72
CA ARG A 99 5.56 24.53 -9.93
C ARG A 99 6.81 25.27 -9.45
N GLU A 100 7.52 25.87 -10.36
CA GLU A 100 8.30 27.05 -10.11
C GLU A 100 7.35 28.09 -9.50
N SER A 101 6.80 27.78 -8.35
CA SER A 101 6.10 28.79 -7.62
C SER A 101 7.20 29.69 -7.08
N ASP A 102 7.11 30.95 -7.41
CA ASP A 102 7.91 32.05 -6.88
C ASP A 102 8.14 31.96 -5.36
N VAL A 103 7.28 31.21 -4.67
CA VAL A 103 7.31 30.97 -3.23
C VAL A 103 8.57 30.21 -2.77
N TYR A 104 9.06 29.21 -3.51
CA TYR A 104 10.27 28.48 -3.07
C TYR A 104 11.55 29.29 -3.28
N GLY A 105 11.56 30.18 -4.27
CA GLY A 105 12.63 31.16 -4.47
C GLY A 105 12.71 32.21 -3.36
N VAL A 106 11.59 32.47 -2.68
CA VAL A 106 11.47 33.43 -1.58
C VAL A 106 11.89 32.85 -0.22
N LEU A 107 11.86 31.50 -0.07
CA LEU A 107 12.21 30.85 1.20
C LEU A 107 13.71 30.93 1.47
N SER A 108 14.06 31.29 2.71
CA SER A 108 15.44 31.23 3.21
C SER A 108 15.96 29.79 3.20
N GLN A 109 17.28 29.61 3.15
CA GLN A 109 17.89 28.29 3.25
C GLN A 109 17.52 27.58 4.55
N GLU A 110 17.46 28.32 5.66
CA GLU A 110 17.04 27.80 6.96
C GLU A 110 15.62 27.24 6.95
N ALA A 111 14.68 27.91 6.25
CA ALA A 111 13.31 27.43 6.10
C ALA A 111 13.25 26.14 5.27
N LYS A 112 14.05 26.03 4.21
CA LYS A 112 14.16 24.84 3.37
C LYS A 112 14.74 23.67 4.16
N ASP A 113 15.77 23.88 4.94
CA ASP A 113 16.42 22.87 5.76
C ASP A 113 15.47 22.37 6.87
N ALA A 114 14.70 23.29 7.48
CA ALA A 114 13.69 22.93 8.47
C ALA A 114 12.55 22.06 7.86
N ASP A 115 12.09 22.39 6.66
CA ASP A 115 11.06 21.63 5.95
C ASP A 115 11.57 20.24 5.55
N ASN A 116 12.78 20.13 5.01
CA ASN A 116 13.43 18.86 4.69
C ASN A 116 13.59 17.99 5.94
N LYS A 117 14.01 18.57 7.05
CA LYS A 117 14.13 17.86 8.32
C LYS A 117 12.77 17.36 8.83
N ALA A 118 11.74 18.20 8.76
CA ALA A 118 10.38 17.80 9.15
C ALA A 118 9.86 16.68 8.27
N MET A 119 10.13 16.70 6.96
CA MET A 119 9.77 15.66 6.02
C MET A 119 10.47 14.34 6.34
N ALA A 120 11.78 14.36 6.60
CA ALA A 120 12.56 13.20 6.98
C ALA A 120 12.05 12.55 8.28
N LEU A 121 11.68 13.35 9.28
CA LEU A 121 11.09 12.86 10.53
C LEU A 121 9.73 12.22 10.31
N LYS A 122 8.85 12.84 9.53
CA LYS A 122 7.53 12.27 9.18
C LYS A 122 7.68 10.95 8.44
N LEU A 123 8.61 10.89 7.48
CA LEU A 123 8.89 9.68 6.72
C LEU A 123 9.37 8.54 7.63
N ARG A 124 10.30 8.84 8.53
CA ARG A 124 10.79 7.88 9.53
C ARG A 124 9.66 7.34 10.40
N ASP A 125 8.77 8.21 10.87
CA ASP A 125 7.66 7.82 11.75
C ASP A 125 6.62 6.98 11.00
N LEU A 126 6.34 7.28 9.73
CA LEU A 126 5.50 6.45 8.86
C LEU A 126 6.11 5.07 8.61
N VAL A 127 7.41 5.02 8.30
CA VAL A 127 8.13 3.74 8.12
C VAL A 127 8.02 2.90 9.40
N LYS A 128 8.27 3.50 10.56
CA LYS A 128 8.16 2.82 11.87
C LYS A 128 6.75 2.30 12.13
N SER A 129 5.74 3.07 11.78
CA SER A 129 4.34 2.67 11.96
C SER A 129 3.96 1.50 11.05
N TYR A 130 4.24 1.60 9.75
CA TYR A 130 3.83 0.59 8.77
C TYR A 130 4.65 -0.70 8.81
N SER A 131 5.89 -0.64 9.33
CA SER A 131 6.72 -1.83 9.57
C SER A 131 6.48 -2.47 10.93
N SER A 132 5.57 -1.95 11.77
CA SER A 132 5.32 -2.49 13.09
C SER A 132 4.51 -3.79 13.03
N ARG A 133 4.76 -4.69 13.98
CA ARG A 133 4.00 -5.93 14.15
C ARG A 133 2.54 -5.65 14.47
N GLU A 134 2.28 -4.65 15.29
CA GLU A 134 0.93 -4.25 15.70
C GLU A 134 0.09 -3.83 14.49
N SER A 135 0.65 -3.00 13.61
CA SER A 135 -0.04 -2.58 12.37
C SER A 135 -0.32 -3.77 11.44
N PHE A 136 0.60 -4.73 11.38
CA PHE A 136 0.39 -5.96 10.62
C PHE A 136 -0.75 -6.81 11.19
N ASP A 137 -0.74 -7.04 12.51
CA ASP A 137 -1.74 -7.85 13.19
C ASP A 137 -3.15 -7.23 13.10
N GLU A 138 -3.27 -5.90 13.15
CA GLU A 138 -4.54 -5.20 12.93
C GLU A 138 -5.12 -5.48 11.53
N VAL A 139 -4.29 -5.48 10.50
CA VAL A 139 -4.76 -5.76 9.14
C VAL A 139 -5.10 -7.23 8.96
N LEU A 140 -4.29 -8.15 9.51
CA LEU A 140 -4.63 -9.57 9.52
C LEU A 140 -5.98 -9.83 10.20
N GLN A 141 -6.25 -9.14 11.32
CA GLN A 141 -7.53 -9.24 12.01
C GLN A 141 -8.69 -8.75 11.12
N LYS A 142 -8.53 -7.60 10.45
CA LYS A 142 -9.54 -7.10 9.51
C LYS A 142 -9.79 -8.08 8.36
N MET A 143 -8.74 -8.67 7.83
CA MET A 143 -8.85 -9.69 6.77
C MET A 143 -9.59 -10.94 7.24
N ARG A 144 -9.27 -11.43 8.45
CA ARG A 144 -9.96 -12.59 9.05
C ARG A 144 -11.45 -12.31 9.29
N LEU A 145 -11.77 -11.12 9.80
CA LEU A 145 -13.16 -10.72 9.97
C LEU A 145 -13.90 -10.64 8.65
N ALA A 146 -13.27 -10.06 7.61
CA ALA A 146 -13.85 -10.02 6.26
C ALA A 146 -13.98 -11.43 5.65
N GLY A 147 -13.06 -12.35 5.93
CA GLY A 147 -13.13 -13.74 5.49
C GLY A 147 -14.18 -14.57 6.22
N ALA A 148 -14.50 -14.22 7.47
CA ALA A 148 -15.55 -14.86 8.24
C ALA A 148 -16.96 -14.32 7.92
N ASP A 149 -17.05 -13.14 7.32
CA ASP A 149 -18.32 -12.51 6.95
C ASP A 149 -18.84 -13.12 5.65
N VAL A 150 -19.81 -14.05 5.76
CA VAL A 150 -20.43 -14.70 4.61
C VAL A 150 -21.26 -13.67 3.85
N ALA A 151 -20.99 -13.53 2.58
CA ALA A 151 -21.71 -12.63 1.70
C ALA A 151 -23.02 -13.31 1.25
N GLU A 152 -24.08 -13.17 2.03
CA GLU A 152 -25.43 -13.54 1.65
C GLU A 152 -26.05 -12.39 0.83
N ASP A 153 -26.72 -12.72 -0.27
CA ASP A 153 -27.49 -11.77 -1.12
C ASP A 153 -26.67 -10.59 -1.71
N ILE A 154 -25.50 -10.87 -2.25
CA ILE A 154 -24.72 -9.83 -2.94
C ILE A 154 -25.26 -9.60 -4.36
N GLU A 155 -25.74 -8.39 -4.60
CA GLU A 155 -26.01 -7.88 -5.96
C GLU A 155 -24.72 -7.30 -6.58
N PRO A 156 -24.07 -7.99 -7.54
CA PRO A 156 -22.78 -7.56 -8.07
C PRO A 156 -22.76 -6.15 -8.67
N VAL A 157 -23.89 -5.76 -9.29
CA VAL A 157 -24.04 -4.43 -9.89
C VAL A 157 -24.05 -3.34 -8.82
N GLU A 158 -24.76 -3.57 -7.72
CA GLU A 158 -24.83 -2.62 -6.62
C GLU A 158 -23.47 -2.49 -5.92
N LEU A 159 -22.79 -3.62 -5.67
CA LEU A 159 -21.47 -3.64 -5.07
C LEU A 159 -20.44 -2.91 -5.95
N ALA A 160 -20.42 -3.17 -7.26
CA ALA A 160 -19.51 -2.49 -8.20
C ALA A 160 -19.77 -0.98 -8.24
N ASN A 161 -21.05 -0.56 -8.26
CA ASN A 161 -21.40 0.86 -8.26
C ASN A 161 -21.04 1.55 -6.95
N ASN A 162 -21.24 0.90 -5.81
CA ASN A 162 -20.88 1.43 -4.50
C ASN A 162 -19.35 1.55 -4.36
N ALA A 163 -18.60 0.51 -4.73
CA ALA A 163 -17.15 0.54 -4.77
C ALA A 163 -16.63 1.61 -5.75
N GLY A 164 -17.21 1.69 -6.94
CA GLY A 164 -16.88 2.71 -7.93
C GLY A 164 -17.03 4.13 -7.40
N ARG A 165 -18.06 4.37 -6.59
CA ARG A 165 -18.32 5.67 -5.95
C ARG A 165 -17.33 5.97 -4.82
N VAL A 166 -17.09 4.99 -3.94
CA VAL A 166 -16.17 5.14 -2.80
C VAL A 166 -14.72 5.32 -3.25
N LEU A 167 -14.30 4.57 -4.27
CA LEU A 167 -12.96 4.59 -4.82
C LEU A 167 -12.75 5.63 -5.94
N ALA A 168 -13.80 6.40 -6.25
CA ALA A 168 -13.80 7.38 -7.36
C ALA A 168 -13.33 6.79 -8.70
N LEU A 169 -13.79 5.57 -9.02
CA LEU A 169 -13.44 4.88 -10.26
C LEU A 169 -14.15 5.51 -11.46
N THR A 170 -13.50 5.45 -12.62
CA THR A 170 -14.12 5.77 -13.89
C THR A 170 -15.20 4.74 -14.24
N LYS A 171 -16.07 5.06 -15.21
CA LYS A 171 -17.09 4.12 -15.69
C LYS A 171 -16.47 2.82 -16.25
N GLN A 172 -15.33 2.94 -16.91
CA GLN A 172 -14.62 1.79 -17.47
C GLN A 172 -14.06 0.89 -16.38
N GLU A 173 -13.44 1.46 -15.34
CA GLU A 173 -12.93 0.72 -14.18
C GLU A 173 -14.06 0.08 -13.38
N THR A 174 -15.18 0.77 -13.19
CA THR A 174 -16.38 0.20 -12.54
C THR A 174 -16.94 -0.99 -13.34
N SER A 175 -16.97 -0.90 -14.68
CA SER A 175 -17.37 -2.02 -15.52
C SER A 175 -16.39 -3.18 -15.46
N GLY A 176 -15.08 -2.90 -15.39
CA GLY A 176 -14.06 -3.92 -15.18
C GLY A 176 -14.21 -4.63 -13.83
N LEU A 177 -14.50 -3.87 -12.77
CA LEU A 177 -14.78 -4.41 -11.44
C LEU A 177 -16.03 -5.31 -11.46
N LEU A 178 -17.11 -4.87 -12.10
CA LEU A 178 -18.34 -5.67 -12.22
C LEU A 178 -18.09 -6.99 -12.95
N ASN A 179 -17.36 -6.98 -14.05
CA ASN A 179 -17.00 -8.20 -14.78
C ASN A 179 -16.14 -9.14 -13.92
N GLY A 180 -15.21 -8.60 -13.13
CA GLY A 180 -14.42 -9.36 -12.18
C GLY A 180 -15.29 -10.02 -11.10
N LEU A 181 -16.23 -9.27 -10.51
CA LEU A 181 -17.17 -9.78 -9.51
C LEU A 181 -18.05 -10.89 -10.08
N ILE A 182 -18.64 -10.72 -11.26
CA ILE A 182 -19.46 -11.73 -11.91
C ILE A 182 -18.64 -13.01 -12.19
N SER A 183 -17.40 -12.86 -12.66
CA SER A 183 -16.49 -13.99 -12.88
C SER A 183 -16.17 -14.74 -11.59
N THR A 184 -15.89 -14.02 -10.50
CA THR A 184 -15.58 -14.60 -9.19
C THR A 184 -16.78 -15.34 -8.61
N ILE A 185 -17.97 -14.75 -8.68
CA ILE A 185 -19.23 -15.39 -8.25
C ILE A 185 -19.53 -16.62 -9.08
N GLY A 186 -19.33 -16.56 -10.38
CA GLY A 186 -19.51 -17.69 -11.29
C GLY A 186 -18.56 -18.85 -10.98
N GLN A 187 -17.30 -18.55 -10.65
CA GLN A 187 -16.31 -19.56 -10.24
C GLN A 187 -16.64 -20.17 -8.88
N ALA A 188 -17.00 -19.37 -7.90
CA ALA A 188 -17.39 -19.84 -6.56
C ALA A 188 -18.68 -20.67 -6.59
N GLY A 189 -19.61 -20.38 -7.49
CA GLY A 189 -20.80 -21.21 -7.73
C GLY A 189 -20.48 -22.59 -8.30
N TYR A 190 -19.29 -22.77 -8.89
CA TYR A 190 -18.81 -24.06 -9.39
C TYR A 190 -18.15 -24.90 -8.27
N GLU A 191 -17.54 -24.26 -7.29
CA GLU A 191 -17.00 -24.88 -6.07
C GLU A 191 -18.08 -24.87 -4.97
N ARG A 192 -19.06 -25.79 -5.05
CA ARG A 192 -20.26 -25.84 -4.18
C ARG A 192 -20.00 -25.89 -2.67
N ASP A 193 -18.76 -26.05 -2.22
CA ASP A 193 -18.41 -26.24 -0.82
C ASP A 193 -17.69 -25.04 -0.16
N LYS A 194 -17.46 -23.94 -0.89
CA LYS A 194 -16.84 -22.73 -0.33
C LYS A 194 -17.82 -21.57 -0.35
N PRO A 195 -18.22 -21.05 0.83
CA PRO A 195 -19.05 -19.87 0.87
C PRO A 195 -18.30 -18.66 0.31
N LEU A 196 -19.00 -17.83 -0.46
CA LEU A 196 -18.50 -16.50 -0.83
C LEU A 196 -18.35 -15.67 0.44
N THR A 197 -17.18 -15.12 0.64
CA THR A 197 -16.91 -14.21 1.74
C THR A 197 -16.56 -12.82 1.20
N ARG A 198 -16.68 -11.79 2.03
CA ARG A 198 -16.28 -10.43 1.63
C ARG A 198 -14.78 -10.30 1.33
N ALA A 199 -13.96 -11.24 1.76
CA ALA A 199 -12.54 -11.30 1.44
C ALA A 199 -12.27 -11.89 0.04
N THR A 200 -13.22 -12.62 -0.54
CA THR A 200 -13.10 -13.21 -1.89
C THR A 200 -13.75 -12.36 -2.97
N LEU A 201 -14.47 -11.33 -2.59
CA LEU A 201 -15.08 -10.32 -3.45
C LEU A 201 -14.21 -9.04 -3.51
#